data_256fedc029b163c614bb329bc8a2d047
#
_entry.id   256fedc029b163c614bb329bc8a2d047
#
_cell.length_a   1.000
_cell.length_b   1.000
_cell.length_c   1.000
_cell.angle_alpha   90.00
_cell.angle_beta   90.00
_cell.angle_gamma   90.00
#
_symmetry.space_group_name_H-M   'P 1'
#
loop_
_entity.id
_entity.type
_entity.pdbx_description
1 polymer ?
#
loop_
_entity_poly.entity_id
_entity_poly.type
_entity_poly.pdbx_seq_one_letter_code
_entity_poly.pdbx_strand_id
1 'polypeptide(L)'
;MPIFEGILKNNLKYVLNQDKKFRSTTIFIFIRVGSKHEIEEEQGMAHFLEHLLFKGTKKFKTNMILNKKIDSLGAQTNASTDKNYTCYYLKLPSENILEGIKVLKEMVYESKLDTKELEKEKEVVIEEMNKTFDDSEDYIN
;
A
#
# COMPACT_ATOMS: atom_id res chain seq x y z
N MET A 1 13.49 -20.14 -12.09
CA MET A 1 12.93 -19.89 -10.74
C MET A 1 11.57 -20.55 -10.65
N PRO A 2 11.29 -21.36 -9.63
CA PRO A 2 9.98 -21.96 -9.48
C PRO A 2 8.95 -20.89 -9.11
N ILE A 3 7.83 -20.87 -9.82
CA ILE A 3 6.66 -20.05 -9.54
C ILE A 3 5.58 -20.97 -8.99
N PHE A 4 5.02 -20.57 -7.85
CA PHE A 4 3.90 -21.25 -7.22
C PHE A 4 2.71 -20.29 -7.19
N GLU A 5 1.54 -20.79 -7.51
CA GLU A 5 0.29 -20.03 -7.45
C GLU A 5 -0.81 -20.83 -6.79
N GLY A 6 -1.79 -20.17 -6.25
CA GLY A 6 -2.92 -20.83 -5.63
C GLY A 6 -3.95 -19.88 -5.08
N ILE A 7 -4.95 -20.46 -4.44
CA ILE A 7 -6.06 -19.74 -3.81
C ILE A 7 -6.19 -20.24 -2.37
N LEU A 8 -6.17 -19.31 -1.42
CA LEU A 8 -6.39 -19.63 -0.01
C LEU A 8 -7.88 -19.90 0.27
N LYS A 9 -8.19 -20.47 1.44
CA LYS A 9 -9.57 -20.79 1.86
C LYS A 9 -10.52 -19.57 1.87
N ASN A 10 -9.97 -18.37 2.00
CA ASN A 10 -10.70 -17.10 1.97
C ASN A 10 -10.78 -16.48 0.56
N ASN A 11 -10.52 -17.25 -0.49
CA ASN A 11 -10.48 -16.85 -1.90
C ASN A 11 -9.35 -15.85 -2.27
N LEU A 12 -8.41 -15.58 -1.38
CA LEU A 12 -7.24 -14.77 -1.71
C LEU A 12 -6.34 -15.56 -2.68
N LYS A 13 -6.08 -14.98 -3.85
CA LYS A 13 -5.12 -15.53 -4.82
C LYS A 13 -3.70 -15.11 -4.44
N TYR A 14 -2.75 -16.01 -4.60
CA TYR A 14 -1.34 -15.69 -4.39
C TYR A 14 -0.46 -16.24 -5.51
N VAL A 15 0.63 -15.54 -5.73
CA VAL A 15 1.74 -15.97 -6.59
C VAL A 15 3.02 -15.83 -5.77
N LEU A 16 3.82 -16.88 -5.74
CA LEU A 16 5.12 -16.91 -5.08
C LEU A 16 6.20 -17.23 -6.11
N ASN A 17 7.13 -16.30 -6.30
CA ASN A 17 8.34 -16.52 -7.10
C ASN A 17 9.53 -16.71 -6.15
N GLN A 18 10.10 -17.91 -6.10
CA GLN A 18 11.17 -18.25 -5.17
C GLN A 18 12.53 -18.26 -5.86
N ASP A 19 13.46 -17.42 -5.37
CA ASP A 19 14.88 -17.51 -5.70
C ASP A 19 15.72 -17.52 -4.42
N LYS A 20 16.34 -18.68 -4.15
CA LYS A 20 17.17 -18.90 -2.94
C LYS A 20 18.49 -18.12 -2.96
N LYS A 21 18.85 -17.48 -4.06
CA LYS A 21 20.06 -16.64 -4.16
C LYS A 21 19.92 -15.30 -3.43
N PHE A 22 18.68 -14.84 -3.24
CA PHE A 22 18.41 -13.57 -2.58
C PHE A 22 18.07 -13.78 -1.10
N ARG A 23 18.58 -12.88 -0.26
CA ARG A 23 18.28 -12.82 1.17
C ARG A 23 17.16 -11.83 1.52
N SER A 24 16.64 -11.15 0.51
CA SER A 24 15.51 -10.23 0.65
C SER A 24 14.26 -10.79 -0.04
N THR A 25 13.11 -10.45 0.50
CA THR A 25 11.81 -10.79 -0.07
C THR A 25 11.00 -9.51 -0.22
N THR A 26 10.23 -9.40 -1.31
CA THR A 26 9.24 -8.36 -1.48
C THR A 26 7.85 -8.99 -1.43
N ILE A 27 6.98 -8.45 -0.61
CA ILE A 27 5.60 -8.86 -0.47
C ILE A 27 4.75 -7.76 -1.11
N PHE A 28 3.88 -8.13 -2.04
CA PHE A 28 2.92 -7.24 -2.68
C PHE A 28 1.49 -7.62 -2.29
N ILE A 29 0.64 -6.63 -2.05
CA ILE A 29 -0.81 -6.79 -2.00
C ILE A 29 -1.40 -5.94 -3.11
N PHE A 30 -2.08 -6.57 -4.06
CA PHE A 30 -2.78 -5.91 -5.15
C PHE A 30 -4.28 -5.89 -4.85
N ILE A 31 -4.87 -4.70 -4.89
CA ILE A 31 -6.30 -4.46 -4.75
C ILE A 31 -6.80 -4.01 -6.13
N ARG A 32 -7.82 -4.70 -6.67
CA ARG A 32 -8.41 -4.39 -7.98
C ARG A 32 -9.33 -3.16 -7.94
N VAL A 33 -8.82 -2.09 -7.35
CA VAL A 33 -9.46 -0.78 -7.32
C VAL A 33 -8.40 0.26 -7.65
N GLY A 34 -8.70 1.13 -8.57
CA GLY A 34 -7.87 2.25 -8.98
C GLY A 34 -8.75 3.32 -9.62
N SER A 35 -8.18 4.39 -10.13
CA SER A 35 -8.92 5.61 -10.54
C SER A 35 -10.05 5.36 -11.55
N LYS A 36 -9.96 4.37 -12.42
CA LYS A 36 -11.06 4.04 -13.37
C LYS A 36 -12.34 3.49 -12.72
N HIS A 37 -12.29 3.11 -11.46
CA HIS A 37 -13.44 2.57 -10.72
C HIS A 37 -14.17 3.68 -9.94
N GLU A 38 -13.64 4.89 -9.93
CA GLU A 38 -14.18 6.06 -9.26
C GLU A 38 -15.25 6.71 -10.13
N ILE A 39 -16.33 7.14 -9.51
CA ILE A 39 -17.30 8.02 -10.14
C ILE A 39 -16.79 9.47 -10.05
N GLU A 40 -17.44 10.41 -10.73
CA GLU A 40 -16.99 11.80 -10.83
C GLU A 40 -16.85 12.47 -9.45
N GLU A 41 -17.75 12.15 -8.51
CA GLU A 41 -17.73 12.68 -7.14
C GLU A 41 -16.67 12.04 -6.23
N GLU A 42 -16.07 10.93 -6.66
CA GLU A 42 -15.08 10.14 -5.89
C GLU A 42 -13.68 10.21 -6.47
N GLN A 43 -13.43 11.09 -7.43
CA GLN A 43 -12.12 11.21 -8.07
C GLN A 43 -11.00 11.47 -7.07
N GLY A 44 -9.95 10.63 -7.11
CA GLY A 44 -8.82 10.66 -6.19
C GLY A 44 -9.03 9.85 -4.90
N MET A 45 -10.17 9.18 -4.71
CA MET A 45 -10.46 8.42 -3.50
C MET A 45 -9.50 7.24 -3.29
N ALA A 46 -9.13 6.53 -4.37
CA ALA A 46 -8.19 5.42 -4.28
C ALA A 46 -6.79 5.89 -3.84
N HIS A 47 -6.32 7.02 -4.38
CA HIS A 47 -5.07 7.66 -3.99
C HIS A 47 -5.13 8.18 -2.55
N PHE A 48 -6.22 8.81 -2.18
CA PHE A 48 -6.45 9.27 -0.81
C PHE A 48 -6.43 8.12 0.20
N LEU A 49 -7.09 7.01 -0.11
CA LEU A 49 -7.07 5.81 0.74
C LEU A 49 -5.65 5.23 0.83
N GLU A 50 -4.87 5.27 -0.24
CA GLU A 50 -3.47 4.85 -0.23
C GLU A 50 -2.69 5.59 0.87
N HIS A 51 -2.78 6.92 0.93
CA HIS A 51 -2.13 7.74 1.95
C HIS A 51 -2.58 7.39 3.37
N LEU A 52 -3.87 7.18 3.55
CA LEU A 52 -4.46 6.90 4.87
C LEU A 52 -3.98 5.60 5.50
N LEU A 53 -3.69 4.57 4.69
CA LEU A 53 -3.24 3.27 5.20
C LEU A 53 -1.87 3.34 5.90
N PHE A 54 -1.09 4.41 5.67
CA PHE A 54 0.18 4.67 6.36
C PHE A 54 0.02 5.47 7.66
N LYS A 55 -1.17 5.98 7.99
CA LYS A 55 -1.36 6.85 9.17
C LYS A 55 -1.50 6.10 10.48
N GLY A 56 -1.69 4.79 10.42
CA GLY A 56 -1.77 3.90 11.58
C GLY A 56 -2.85 2.84 11.46
N THR A 57 -2.76 1.85 12.34
CA THR A 57 -3.66 0.70 12.37
C THR A 57 -4.25 0.52 13.77
N LYS A 58 -5.15 -0.42 13.94
CA LYS A 58 -5.65 -0.77 15.28
C LYS A 58 -4.52 -1.17 16.23
N LYS A 59 -3.49 -1.85 15.72
CA LYS A 59 -2.32 -2.30 16.50
C LYS A 59 -1.25 -1.22 16.59
N PHE A 60 -0.91 -0.58 15.49
CA PHE A 60 0.11 0.47 15.39
C PHE A 60 -0.58 1.83 15.29
N LYS A 61 -0.98 2.40 16.41
CA LYS A 61 -1.97 3.48 16.54
C LYS A 61 -1.61 4.79 15.83
N THR A 62 -0.36 4.98 15.43
CA THR A 62 0.12 6.18 14.73
C THR A 62 1.11 5.81 13.63
N ASN A 63 1.27 6.68 12.63
CA ASN A 63 2.29 6.55 11.60
C ASN A 63 3.68 6.30 12.21
N MET A 64 4.06 7.04 13.25
CA MET A 64 5.36 6.87 13.90
C MET A 64 5.56 5.47 14.49
N ILE A 65 4.54 4.89 15.13
CA ILE A 65 4.61 3.53 15.71
C ILE A 65 4.67 2.50 14.59
N LEU A 66 3.90 2.68 13.52
CA LEU A 66 3.91 1.82 12.35
C LEU A 66 5.29 1.82 11.68
N ASN A 67 5.84 3.01 11.40
CA ASN A 67 7.16 3.15 10.78
C ASN A 67 8.27 2.56 11.65
N LYS A 68 8.27 2.79 12.97
CA LYS A 68 9.22 2.13 13.88
C LYS A 68 9.15 0.60 13.80
N LYS A 69 7.95 0.03 13.64
CA LYS A 69 7.82 -1.43 13.45
C LYS A 69 8.40 -1.86 12.11
N ILE A 70 8.13 -1.14 11.03
CA ILE A 70 8.67 -1.40 9.69
C ILE A 70 10.20 -1.34 9.71
N ASP A 71 10.76 -0.27 10.27
CA ASP A 71 12.21 -0.07 10.40
C ASP A 71 12.87 -1.18 11.24
N SER A 72 12.21 -1.62 12.32
CA SER A 72 12.72 -2.71 13.17
C SER A 72 12.83 -4.06 12.45
N LEU A 73 12.13 -4.22 11.32
CA LEU A 73 12.23 -5.40 10.45
C LEU A 73 13.30 -5.23 9.35
N GLY A 74 14.00 -4.08 9.30
CA GLY A 74 14.88 -3.74 8.19
C GLY A 74 14.11 -3.61 6.86
N ALA A 75 12.87 -3.18 6.93
CA ALA A 75 11.96 -3.16 5.80
C ALA A 75 11.85 -1.78 5.18
N GLN A 76 11.59 -1.77 3.87
CA GLN A 76 11.17 -0.62 3.08
C GLN A 76 9.74 -0.85 2.60
N THR A 77 8.88 0.15 2.72
CA THR A 77 7.50 0.08 2.28
C THR A 77 7.16 1.22 1.33
N ASN A 78 6.26 0.96 0.41
CA ASN A 78 5.65 1.98 -0.43
C ASN A 78 4.32 1.47 -0.96
N ALA A 79 3.58 2.34 -1.65
CA ALA A 79 2.37 1.99 -2.36
C ALA A 79 2.29 2.75 -3.69
N SER A 80 1.38 2.36 -4.53
CA SER A 80 1.06 3.08 -5.77
C SER A 80 -0.38 2.83 -6.18
N THR A 81 -1.05 3.88 -6.63
CA THR A 81 -2.39 3.82 -7.21
C THR A 81 -2.31 4.05 -8.71
N ASP A 82 -2.81 3.07 -9.47
CA ASP A 82 -2.91 3.09 -10.94
C ASP A 82 -4.40 3.18 -11.35
N LYS A 83 -4.66 3.26 -12.66
CA LYS A 83 -6.02 3.22 -13.22
C LYS A 83 -6.79 1.95 -12.83
N ASN A 84 -6.12 0.79 -12.74
CA ASN A 84 -6.75 -0.52 -12.60
C ASN A 84 -6.63 -1.13 -11.21
N TYR A 85 -5.65 -0.73 -10.43
CA TYR A 85 -5.33 -1.34 -9.14
C TYR A 85 -4.60 -0.36 -8.22
N THR A 86 -4.63 -0.66 -6.93
CA THR A 86 -3.74 -0.08 -5.92
C THR A 86 -2.85 -1.20 -5.39
N CYS A 87 -1.56 -0.91 -5.26
CA CYS A 87 -0.55 -1.87 -4.81
C CYS A 87 0.13 -1.35 -3.55
N TYR A 88 0.23 -2.19 -2.54
CA TYR A 88 1.02 -1.96 -1.32
C TYR A 88 2.13 -2.98 -1.27
N TYR A 89 3.35 -2.57 -0.96
CA TYR A 89 4.44 -3.52 -0.85
C TYR A 89 5.38 -3.25 0.34
N LEU A 90 6.03 -4.33 0.75
CA LEU A 90 7.05 -4.33 1.79
C LEU A 90 8.23 -5.18 1.31
N LYS A 91 9.42 -4.58 1.23
CA LYS A 91 10.68 -5.25 0.93
C LYS A 91 11.49 -5.37 2.22
N LEU A 92 11.91 -6.60 2.57
CA LEU A 92 12.56 -6.86 3.86
C LEU A 92 13.50 -8.08 3.76
N PRO A 93 14.39 -8.29 4.77
CA PRO A 93 15.13 -9.54 4.92
C PRO A 93 14.18 -10.74 4.98
N SER A 94 14.50 -11.83 4.26
CA SER A 94 13.60 -12.98 4.12
C SER A 94 13.27 -13.67 5.46
N GLU A 95 14.15 -13.57 6.44
CA GLU A 95 13.92 -14.09 7.79
C GLU A 95 12.74 -13.41 8.52
N ASN A 96 12.41 -12.17 8.15
CA ASN A 96 11.34 -11.39 8.75
C ASN A 96 10.00 -11.46 7.96
N ILE A 97 9.89 -12.34 6.94
CA ILE A 97 8.73 -12.39 6.04
C ILE A 97 7.39 -12.54 6.76
N LEU A 98 7.31 -13.38 7.80
CA LEU A 98 6.06 -13.60 8.53
C LEU A 98 5.59 -12.36 9.28
N GLU A 99 6.52 -11.59 9.85
CA GLU A 99 6.20 -10.32 10.51
C GLU A 99 5.83 -9.25 9.46
N GLY A 100 6.49 -9.23 8.31
CA GLY A 100 6.14 -8.35 7.20
C GLY A 100 4.72 -8.59 6.69
N ILE A 101 4.30 -9.85 6.52
CA ILE A 101 2.92 -10.20 6.15
C ILE A 101 1.92 -9.68 7.19
N LYS A 102 2.23 -9.81 8.48
CA LYS A 102 1.35 -9.29 9.56
C LYS A 102 1.24 -7.76 9.51
N VAL A 103 2.34 -7.05 9.24
CA VAL A 103 2.33 -5.58 9.12
C VAL A 103 1.48 -5.15 7.92
N LEU A 104 1.69 -5.73 6.73
CA LEU A 104 0.88 -5.42 5.55
C LEU A 104 -0.61 -5.74 5.76
N LYS A 105 -0.91 -6.87 6.41
CA LYS A 105 -2.29 -7.21 6.78
C LYS A 105 -2.90 -6.14 7.67
N GLU A 106 -2.19 -5.69 8.71
CA GLU A 106 -2.67 -4.62 9.60
C GLU A 106 -2.92 -3.33 8.83
N MET A 107 -2.01 -2.94 7.92
CA MET A 107 -2.18 -1.74 7.10
C MET A 107 -3.42 -1.81 6.22
N VAL A 108 -3.64 -2.92 5.50
CA VAL A 108 -4.71 -3.03 4.51
C VAL A 108 -6.07 -3.34 5.13
N TYR A 109 -6.12 -4.16 6.19
CA TYR A 109 -7.40 -4.67 6.74
C TYR A 109 -7.78 -4.06 8.09
N GLU A 110 -6.84 -3.44 8.80
CA GLU A 110 -7.04 -2.95 10.16
C GLU A 110 -6.60 -1.48 10.30
N SER A 111 -6.60 -0.75 9.18
CA SER A 111 -6.28 0.69 9.19
C SER A 111 -7.26 1.47 10.06
N LYS A 112 -6.74 2.49 10.76
CA LYS A 112 -7.54 3.21 11.76
C LYS A 112 -8.37 4.33 11.16
N LEU A 113 -8.24 4.75 9.97
CA LEU A 113 -9.01 5.82 9.30
C LEU A 113 -9.51 6.92 10.29
N ASP A 114 -8.57 7.54 11.02
CA ASP A 114 -8.88 8.53 12.03
C ASP A 114 -9.36 9.85 11.38
N THR A 115 -10.48 10.40 11.84
CA THR A 115 -11.10 11.60 11.25
C THR A 115 -10.13 12.79 11.20
N LYS A 116 -9.27 12.95 12.21
CA LYS A 116 -8.30 14.05 12.25
C LYS A 116 -7.19 13.87 11.19
N GLU A 117 -6.79 12.64 10.94
CA GLU A 117 -5.83 12.34 9.88
C GLU A 117 -6.48 12.43 8.50
N LEU A 118 -7.77 12.09 8.36
CA LEU A 118 -8.54 12.28 7.13
C LEU A 118 -8.51 13.75 6.67
N GLU A 119 -8.85 14.68 7.54
CA GLU A 119 -8.89 16.10 7.18
C GLU A 119 -7.53 16.66 6.77
N LYS A 120 -6.47 16.27 7.49
CA LYS A 120 -5.09 16.69 7.13
C LYS A 120 -4.64 16.14 5.80
N GLU A 121 -4.88 14.85 5.58
CA GLU A 121 -4.39 14.16 4.40
C GLU A 121 -5.13 14.57 3.14
N LYS A 122 -6.41 14.95 3.29
CA LYS A 122 -7.21 15.49 2.19
C LYS A 122 -6.56 16.72 1.58
N GLU A 123 -6.05 17.64 2.40
CA GLU A 123 -5.33 18.83 1.91
C GLU A 123 -4.07 18.46 1.14
N VAL A 124 -3.29 17.49 1.66
CA VAL A 124 -2.06 17.01 1.00
C VAL A 124 -2.35 16.40 -0.37
N VAL A 125 -3.34 15.50 -0.45
CA VAL A 125 -3.70 14.83 -1.72
C VAL A 125 -4.24 15.83 -2.73
N ILE A 126 -5.04 16.82 -2.33
CA ILE A 126 -5.50 17.89 -3.22
C ILE A 126 -4.32 18.70 -3.76
N GLU A 127 -3.33 19.03 -2.93
CA GLU A 127 -2.13 19.75 -3.38
C GLU A 127 -1.32 18.92 -4.38
N GLU A 128 -1.17 17.61 -4.16
CA GLU A 128 -0.47 16.72 -5.08
C GLU A 128 -1.21 16.60 -6.42
N MET A 129 -2.52 16.45 -6.39
CA MET A 129 -3.33 16.42 -7.60
C MET A 129 -3.21 17.73 -8.40
N ASN A 130 -3.28 18.88 -7.74
CA ASN A 130 -3.11 20.17 -8.39
C ASN A 130 -1.71 20.32 -9.03
N LYS A 131 -0.65 19.87 -8.37
CA LYS A 131 0.70 19.87 -8.96
C LYS A 131 0.79 19.01 -10.22
N THR A 132 0.16 17.83 -10.21
CA THR A 132 0.12 16.95 -11.39
C THR A 132 -0.63 17.59 -12.56
N PHE A 133 -1.69 18.36 -12.28
CA PHE A 133 -2.41 19.13 -13.31
C PHE A 133 -1.61 20.31 -13.87
N ASP A 134 -0.78 20.94 -13.04
CA ASP A 134 0.04 22.08 -13.45
C ASP A 134 1.30 21.64 -14.23
N ASP A 135 1.73 20.39 -14.08
CA ASP A 135 2.88 19.82 -14.77
C ASP A 135 2.40 19.29 -16.16
N SER A 136 2.48 20.15 -17.17
CA SER A 136 1.94 19.90 -18.53
C SER A 136 2.58 18.71 -19.26
N GLU A 137 3.68 18.13 -18.76
CA GLU A 137 4.32 16.94 -19.31
C GLU A 137 3.53 15.65 -18.99
N ASP A 138 2.80 15.59 -17.88
CA ASP A 138 2.00 14.42 -17.50
C ASP A 138 0.62 14.36 -18.21
N TYR A 139 0.21 15.45 -18.86
CA TYR A 139 -1.08 15.52 -19.57
C TYR A 139 -1.05 14.90 -20.98
N ILE A 140 0.14 14.57 -21.51
CA ILE A 140 0.33 14.12 -22.90
C ILE A 140 0.50 12.60 -23.02
N ASN A 141 0.54 11.88 -21.93
CA ASN A 141 0.63 10.42 -21.85
C ASN A 141 -0.67 9.83 -21.31
#